data_e380fc9e3d23563c36cb179011cf1997
#
_entry.id   e380fc9e3d23563c36cb179011cf1997
#
_cell.length_a   1.000
_cell.length_b   1.000
_cell.length_c   1.000
_cell.angle_alpha   90.00
_cell.angle_beta   90.00
_cell.angle_gamma   90.00
#
_symmetry.space_group_name_H-M   'P 1'
#
loop_
_entity.id
_entity.type
_entity.pdbx_description
1 polymer ?
#
loop_
_entity_poly.entity_id
_entity_poly.type
_entity_poly.pdbx_seq_one_letter_code
_entity_poly.pdbx_strand_id
1 'polypeptide(L)'
;MGWNEQIIQEFRENNGRVGGMFEGVPLVLITTAGVRSGRPHTTPVVCLREGGRVVVFASNMGKDQHPDWYRNILGTAQVTMETGTEEGRVMSFSTRAVVLQGEERDRLWEQQCSLDPAFRAYQEKTARQIPVIALHPLDLSADPARTRLIGEQLLAHHRDLRAELAGLRAALDTAAPEPERASEPERASGPAAAAQLRGHCLAFCYGLQLHHTREDGAFTEFERVYPQLVPVITRLRAEHAVVEQGLKEFEGLLSEAAGGIESVRAELERVVAGLEQHFAYEEEQLLPALRGDVG
;
A
#
# COMPACT_ATOMS: atom_id res chain seq x y z
N MET A 1 -19.01 3.25 7.39
CA MET A 1 -17.85 3.96 6.82
C MET A 1 -17.20 4.79 7.91
N GLY A 2 -15.90 4.56 8.18
CA GLY A 2 -15.17 5.32 9.19
C GLY A 2 -14.87 6.75 8.73
N TRP A 3 -14.53 7.63 9.65
CA TRP A 3 -14.21 9.03 9.33
C TRP A 3 -13.07 9.18 8.31
N ASN A 4 -11.98 8.42 8.48
CA ASN A 4 -10.88 8.43 7.50
C ASN A 4 -11.30 7.94 6.11
N GLU A 5 -12.17 6.94 6.04
CA GLU A 5 -12.66 6.40 4.76
C GLU A 5 -13.44 7.46 3.98
N GLN A 6 -14.26 8.27 4.66
CA GLN A 6 -14.99 9.38 4.03
C GLN A 6 -14.02 10.43 3.45
N ILE A 7 -12.99 10.81 4.21
CA ILE A 7 -11.98 11.77 3.73
C ILE A 7 -11.18 11.20 2.55
N ILE A 8 -10.80 9.92 2.59
CA ILE A 8 -10.07 9.26 1.50
C ILE A 8 -10.93 9.24 0.23
N GLN A 9 -12.21 8.90 0.37
CA GLN A 9 -13.14 8.89 -0.77
C GLN A 9 -13.29 10.30 -1.34
N GLU A 10 -13.59 11.29 -0.50
CA GLU A 10 -13.74 12.69 -0.92
C GLU A 10 -12.47 13.23 -1.58
N PHE A 11 -11.29 12.93 -1.03
CA PHE A 11 -10.00 13.32 -1.60
C PHE A 11 -9.83 12.78 -3.02
N ARG A 12 -10.14 11.50 -3.24
CA ARG A 12 -10.00 10.85 -4.55
C ARG A 12 -11.03 11.34 -5.57
N GLU A 13 -12.28 11.56 -5.15
CA GLU A 13 -13.36 12.07 -5.99
C GLU A 13 -13.20 13.54 -6.36
N ASN A 14 -12.58 14.35 -5.49
CA ASN A 14 -12.42 15.79 -5.67
C ASN A 14 -10.97 16.21 -6.00
N ASN A 15 -10.21 15.34 -6.68
CA ASN A 15 -8.89 15.68 -7.21
C ASN A 15 -7.89 16.14 -6.13
N GLY A 16 -7.92 15.49 -4.96
CA GLY A 16 -7.03 15.79 -3.85
C GLY A 16 -7.48 16.92 -2.94
N ARG A 17 -8.73 17.35 -3.06
CA ARG A 17 -9.34 18.39 -2.20
C ARG A 17 -10.38 17.77 -1.27
N VAL A 18 -10.39 18.25 -0.04
CA VAL A 18 -11.35 17.85 0.98
C VAL A 18 -11.95 19.11 1.57
N GLY A 19 -13.26 19.14 1.74
CA GLY A 19 -13.99 20.27 2.31
C GLY A 19 -14.03 20.27 3.84
N GLY A 20 -14.94 21.07 4.40
CA GLY A 20 -15.18 21.15 5.82
C GLY A 20 -13.94 21.64 6.59
N MET A 21 -13.51 20.87 7.59
CA MET A 21 -12.35 21.22 8.41
C MET A 21 -11.00 21.19 7.66
N PHE A 22 -10.96 20.61 6.47
CA PHE A 22 -9.78 20.54 5.61
C PHE A 22 -9.84 21.47 4.42
N GLU A 23 -10.85 22.35 4.34
CA GLU A 23 -10.96 23.29 3.23
C GLU A 23 -9.73 24.20 3.16
N GLY A 24 -9.04 24.16 2.02
CA GLY A 24 -7.79 24.90 1.81
C GLY A 24 -6.55 24.34 2.53
N VAL A 25 -6.69 23.26 3.28
CA VAL A 25 -5.55 22.61 3.96
C VAL A 25 -4.87 21.63 3.01
N PRO A 26 -3.54 21.73 2.80
CA PRO A 26 -2.81 20.77 2.00
C PRO A 26 -2.84 19.36 2.63
N LEU A 27 -3.44 18.40 1.93
CA LEU A 27 -3.50 17.00 2.33
C LEU A 27 -2.78 16.10 1.35
N VAL A 28 -2.29 14.98 1.86
CA VAL A 28 -1.90 13.80 1.08
C VAL A 28 -2.49 12.56 1.73
N LEU A 29 -2.73 11.53 0.94
CA LEU A 29 -3.00 10.20 1.46
C LEU A 29 -1.67 9.43 1.50
N ILE A 30 -1.37 8.80 2.62
CA ILE A 30 -0.21 7.91 2.74
C ILE A 30 -0.68 6.49 3.00
N THR A 31 -0.18 5.54 2.20
CA THR A 31 -0.43 4.11 2.39
C THR A 31 0.84 3.46 2.93
N THR A 32 0.71 2.81 4.08
CA THR A 32 1.78 2.13 4.82
C THR A 32 1.41 0.69 5.10
N ALA A 33 2.39 -0.23 5.15
CA ALA A 33 2.17 -1.61 5.56
C ALA A 33 2.08 -1.70 7.09
N GLY A 34 1.00 -2.26 7.62
CA GLY A 34 0.84 -2.49 9.04
C GLY A 34 1.93 -3.39 9.59
N VAL A 35 2.72 -2.90 10.56
CA VAL A 35 3.90 -3.60 11.11
C VAL A 35 3.58 -4.98 11.71
N ARG A 36 2.33 -5.21 12.12
CA ARG A 36 1.89 -6.49 12.71
C ARG A 36 1.13 -7.37 11.74
N SER A 37 0.36 -6.77 10.83
CA SER A 37 -0.58 -7.48 9.96
C SER A 37 -0.10 -7.57 8.51
N GLY A 38 0.87 -6.74 8.09
CA GLY A 38 1.19 -6.55 6.68
C GLY A 38 0.11 -5.81 5.88
N ARG A 39 -1.09 -5.61 6.47
CA ARG A 39 -2.23 -4.97 5.80
C ARG A 39 -1.88 -3.55 5.37
N PRO A 40 -2.21 -3.15 4.14
CA PRO A 40 -2.12 -1.75 3.72
C PRO A 40 -3.10 -0.87 4.50
N HIS A 41 -2.61 0.25 5.00
CA HIS A 41 -3.40 1.25 5.70
C HIS A 41 -3.20 2.61 5.05
N THR A 42 -4.26 3.18 4.50
CA THR A 42 -4.27 4.53 3.95
C THR A 42 -4.75 5.52 5.01
N THR A 43 -4.01 6.61 5.16
CA THR A 43 -4.30 7.66 6.15
C THR A 43 -4.19 9.04 5.50
N PRO A 44 -5.21 9.90 5.60
CA PRO A 44 -5.10 11.30 5.21
C PRO A 44 -4.24 12.05 6.24
N VAL A 45 -3.27 12.81 5.76
CA VAL A 45 -2.38 13.60 6.61
C VAL A 45 -2.16 14.99 6.05
N VAL A 46 -2.11 15.98 6.94
CA VAL A 46 -1.71 17.35 6.58
C VAL A 46 -0.24 17.35 6.18
N CYS A 47 0.07 18.09 5.13
CA CYS A 47 1.41 18.11 4.59
C CYS A 47 1.92 19.52 4.29
N LEU A 48 3.25 19.64 4.22
CA LEU A 48 3.98 20.77 3.71
C LEU A 48 4.75 20.34 2.45
N ARG A 49 4.76 21.17 1.42
CA ARG A 49 5.55 20.91 0.19
C ARG A 49 6.83 21.71 0.24
N GLU A 50 7.97 21.07 0.06
CA GLU A 50 9.27 21.73 0.08
C GLU A 50 10.28 21.00 -0.81
N GLY A 51 10.90 21.72 -1.74
CA GLY A 51 12.05 21.23 -2.49
C GLY A 51 11.81 19.92 -3.25
N GLY A 52 10.62 19.72 -3.83
CA GLY A 52 10.27 18.50 -4.58
C GLY A 52 9.90 17.30 -3.70
N ARG A 53 9.86 17.47 -2.37
CA ARG A 53 9.40 16.46 -1.41
C ARG A 53 8.16 16.92 -0.65
N VAL A 54 7.49 15.99 -0.02
CA VAL A 54 6.37 16.24 0.89
C VAL A 54 6.81 15.96 2.31
N VAL A 55 6.44 16.86 3.23
CA VAL A 55 6.73 16.70 4.66
C VAL A 55 5.44 16.50 5.42
N VAL A 56 5.40 15.49 6.29
CA VAL A 56 4.24 15.14 7.12
C VAL A 56 4.62 15.11 8.60
N PHE A 57 3.63 15.29 9.47
CA PHE A 57 3.83 15.51 10.90
C PHE A 57 3.05 14.46 11.71
N ALA A 58 3.73 13.64 12.50
CA ALA A 58 3.11 12.58 13.29
C ALA A 58 2.47 13.11 14.59
N SER A 59 1.61 14.13 14.44
CA SER A 59 1.01 14.86 15.57
C SER A 59 0.03 14.02 16.38
N ASN A 60 -0.79 13.20 15.73
CA ASN A 60 -1.89 12.46 16.35
C ASN A 60 -2.78 13.38 17.25
N MET A 61 -3.00 14.63 16.81
CA MET A 61 -3.75 15.67 17.54
C MET A 61 -3.22 15.92 18.96
N GLY A 62 -1.94 15.70 19.19
CA GLY A 62 -1.29 15.89 20.49
C GLY A 62 -1.48 14.74 21.49
N LYS A 63 -1.93 13.57 21.06
CA LYS A 63 -1.96 12.37 21.93
C LYS A 63 -0.55 11.92 22.26
N ASP A 64 -0.34 11.31 23.43
CA ASP A 64 0.95 10.78 23.88
C ASP A 64 1.46 9.63 22.99
N GLN A 65 0.55 8.93 22.34
CA GLN A 65 0.91 7.84 21.43
C GLN A 65 1.15 8.36 20.02
N HIS A 66 2.21 7.85 19.39
CA HIS A 66 2.41 8.07 17.96
C HIS A 66 1.26 7.48 17.13
N PRO A 67 0.90 8.09 15.99
CA PRO A 67 -0.07 7.48 15.07
C PRO A 67 0.47 6.16 14.50
N ASP A 68 -0.41 5.24 14.16
CA ASP A 68 -0.03 3.91 13.67
C ASP A 68 0.76 3.98 12.37
N TRP A 69 0.41 4.89 11.46
CA TRP A 69 1.16 5.08 10.23
C TRP A 69 2.65 5.45 10.47
N TYR A 70 2.96 6.18 11.53
CA TYR A 70 4.36 6.48 11.89
C TYR A 70 5.10 5.24 12.39
N ARG A 71 4.43 4.39 13.19
CA ARG A 71 5.00 3.10 13.61
C ARG A 71 5.25 2.18 12.41
N ASN A 72 4.35 2.19 11.44
CA ASN A 72 4.48 1.44 10.19
C ASN A 72 5.72 1.91 9.39
N ILE A 73 5.92 3.23 9.28
CA ILE A 73 7.09 3.82 8.62
C ILE A 73 8.41 3.40 9.31
N LEU A 74 8.44 3.30 10.64
CA LEU A 74 9.63 2.82 11.34
C LEU A 74 9.95 1.34 11.03
N GLY A 75 8.94 0.53 10.71
CA GLY A 75 9.11 -0.85 10.26
C GLY A 75 9.51 -0.95 8.80
N THR A 76 8.91 -0.12 7.94
CA THR A 76 9.19 -0.09 6.49
C THR A 76 9.09 1.34 5.99
N ALA A 77 10.23 1.90 5.60
CA ALA A 77 10.32 3.29 5.14
C ALA A 77 9.70 3.54 3.76
N GLN A 78 9.25 2.51 3.07
CA GLN A 78 8.55 2.62 1.78
C GLN A 78 7.09 2.98 2.01
N VAL A 79 6.66 4.08 1.40
CA VAL A 79 5.31 4.64 1.53
C VAL A 79 4.79 4.98 0.14
N THR A 80 3.56 4.60 -0.15
CA THR A 80 2.85 5.13 -1.32
C THR A 80 2.09 6.38 -0.90
N MET A 81 2.30 7.47 -1.63
CA MET A 81 1.68 8.76 -1.39
C MET A 81 0.78 9.13 -2.55
N GLU A 82 -0.49 9.49 -2.26
CA GLU A 82 -1.40 10.06 -3.25
C GLU A 82 -1.50 11.57 -3.02
N THR A 83 -1.46 12.34 -4.09
CA THR A 83 -1.59 13.80 -4.03
C THR A 83 -2.38 14.33 -5.20
N GLY A 84 -3.17 15.39 -4.97
CA GLY A 84 -3.79 16.16 -6.03
C GLY A 84 -2.75 16.97 -6.83
N THR A 85 -2.94 17.05 -8.14
CA THR A 85 -2.12 17.86 -9.06
C THR A 85 -2.84 19.15 -9.44
N GLU A 86 -2.10 20.11 -9.99
CA GLU A 86 -2.66 21.35 -10.54
C GLU A 86 -3.61 21.10 -11.72
N GLU A 87 -3.39 20.00 -12.44
CA GLU A 87 -4.22 19.58 -13.59
C GLU A 87 -5.55 18.92 -13.16
N GLY A 88 -5.84 18.87 -11.86
CA GLY A 88 -7.08 18.31 -11.33
C GLY A 88 -7.14 16.78 -11.38
N ARG A 89 -6.04 16.11 -11.07
CA ARG A 89 -5.98 14.63 -10.96
C ARG A 89 -5.33 14.24 -9.65
N VAL A 90 -5.66 13.05 -9.14
CA VAL A 90 -4.92 12.40 -8.07
C VAL A 90 -3.86 11.50 -8.69
N MET A 91 -2.63 11.66 -8.25
CA MET A 91 -1.50 10.82 -8.69
C MET A 91 -0.86 10.14 -7.51
N SER A 92 -0.43 8.89 -7.71
CA SER A 92 0.28 8.07 -6.74
C SER A 92 1.79 8.14 -6.98
N PHE A 93 2.55 8.21 -5.89
CA PHE A 93 4.01 8.22 -5.91
C PHE A 93 4.56 7.19 -4.92
N SER A 94 5.49 6.35 -5.37
CA SER A 94 6.33 5.60 -4.45
C SER A 94 7.32 6.55 -3.79
N THR A 95 7.39 6.55 -2.47
CA THR A 95 8.24 7.44 -1.70
C THR A 95 9.05 6.68 -0.65
N ARG A 96 10.20 7.25 -0.28
CA ARG A 96 10.96 6.83 0.88
C ARG A 96 10.75 7.84 2.01
N ALA A 97 10.27 7.37 3.14
CA ALA A 97 10.13 8.18 4.34
C ALA A 97 11.46 8.30 5.08
N VAL A 98 11.80 9.53 5.47
CA VAL A 98 12.99 9.86 6.28
C VAL A 98 12.53 10.67 7.49
N VAL A 99 12.79 10.18 8.69
CA VAL A 99 12.52 10.92 9.93
C VAL A 99 13.59 12.00 10.11
N LEU A 100 13.17 13.25 10.06
CA LEU A 100 14.08 14.39 10.16
C LEU A 100 14.50 14.65 11.61
N GLN A 101 15.70 15.17 11.77
CA GLN A 101 16.33 15.47 13.07
C GLN A 101 16.99 16.86 13.03
N GLY A 102 17.28 17.40 14.23
CA GLY A 102 18.06 18.63 14.40
C GLY A 102 17.43 19.85 13.74
N GLU A 103 18.26 20.76 13.24
CA GLU A 103 17.85 22.06 12.71
C GLU A 103 16.84 21.97 11.56
N GLU A 104 16.97 20.97 10.69
CA GLU A 104 16.04 20.80 9.58
C GLU A 104 14.64 20.45 10.08
N ARG A 105 14.56 19.52 11.04
CA ARG A 105 13.30 19.17 11.71
C ARG A 105 12.67 20.39 12.36
N ASP A 106 13.45 21.17 13.09
CA ASP A 106 12.95 22.31 13.87
C ASP A 106 12.48 23.44 12.95
N ARG A 107 13.20 23.73 11.88
CA ARG A 107 12.80 24.71 10.86
C ARG A 107 11.46 24.35 10.22
N LEU A 108 11.27 23.10 9.78
CA LEU A 108 10.03 22.65 9.14
C LEU A 108 8.86 22.57 10.12
N TRP A 109 9.14 22.23 11.37
CA TRP A 109 8.16 22.28 12.45
C TRP A 109 7.65 23.71 12.68
N GLU A 110 8.55 24.69 12.82
CA GLU A 110 8.18 26.09 13.01
C GLU A 110 7.44 26.65 11.80
N GLN A 111 7.84 26.25 10.59
CA GLN A 111 7.12 26.61 9.36
C GLN A 111 5.67 26.09 9.41
N GLN A 112 5.46 24.82 9.77
CA GLN A 112 4.12 24.25 9.90
C GLN A 112 3.31 24.95 10.99
N CYS A 113 3.90 25.23 12.15
CA CYS A 113 3.23 25.95 13.24
C CYS A 113 2.84 27.38 12.85
N SER A 114 3.58 28.00 11.92
CA SER A 114 3.26 29.34 11.40
C SER A 114 2.09 29.29 10.41
N LEU A 115 1.96 28.21 9.64
CA LEU A 115 0.86 28.00 8.69
C LEU A 115 -0.42 27.55 9.40
N ASP A 116 -0.27 26.68 10.39
CA ASP A 116 -1.37 26.15 11.19
C ASP A 116 -1.00 26.12 12.68
N PRO A 117 -1.46 27.12 13.47
CA PRO A 117 -1.18 27.21 14.89
C PRO A 117 -1.68 26.01 15.73
N ALA A 118 -2.59 25.18 15.21
CA ALA A 118 -3.06 23.99 15.90
C ALA A 118 -1.90 23.00 16.18
N PHE A 119 -0.87 22.99 15.34
CA PHE A 119 0.29 22.11 15.54
C PHE A 119 1.08 22.48 16.80
N ARG A 120 1.20 23.78 17.13
CA ARG A 120 1.81 24.20 18.38
C ARG A 120 1.00 23.71 19.59
N ALA A 121 -0.32 23.86 19.53
CA ALA A 121 -1.22 23.36 20.57
C ALA A 121 -1.18 21.82 20.69
N TYR A 122 -0.90 21.09 19.61
CA TYR A 122 -0.68 19.64 19.70
C TYR A 122 0.61 19.29 20.44
N GLN A 123 1.70 20.04 20.24
CA GLN A 123 2.95 19.79 20.95
C GLN A 123 2.82 20.11 22.45
N GLU A 124 2.03 21.11 22.82
CA GLU A 124 1.77 21.47 24.22
C GLU A 124 1.00 20.40 24.99
N LYS A 125 0.22 19.57 24.30
CA LYS A 125 -0.58 18.49 24.91
C LYS A 125 0.21 17.23 25.23
N THR A 126 1.43 17.08 24.70
CA THR A 126 2.22 15.86 24.86
C THR A 126 3.68 16.17 25.15
N ALA A 127 4.28 15.34 26.02
CA ALA A 127 5.72 15.43 26.34
C ALA A 127 6.61 14.86 25.23
N ARG A 128 6.06 14.04 24.30
CA ARG A 128 6.84 13.49 23.19
C ARG A 128 7.12 14.58 22.15
N GLN A 129 8.30 14.60 21.61
CA GLN A 129 8.57 15.42 20.43
C GLN A 129 7.78 14.87 19.25
N ILE A 130 6.97 15.70 18.59
CA ILE A 130 6.21 15.31 17.40
C ILE A 130 7.18 15.10 16.24
N PRO A 131 7.25 13.88 15.65
CA PRO A 131 8.13 13.60 14.53
C PRO A 131 7.73 14.36 13.27
N VAL A 132 8.75 14.81 12.53
CA VAL A 132 8.63 15.40 11.20
C VAL A 132 9.26 14.43 10.20
N ILE A 133 8.53 14.06 9.16
CA ILE A 133 8.92 13.04 8.20
C ILE A 133 8.92 13.62 6.80
N ALA A 134 10.05 13.54 6.11
CA ALA A 134 10.13 13.85 4.69
C ALA A 134 9.83 12.60 3.85
N LEU A 135 8.94 12.74 2.86
CA LEU A 135 8.63 11.74 1.86
C LEU A 135 9.36 12.12 0.58
N HIS A 136 10.39 11.36 0.24
CA HIS A 136 11.19 11.56 -0.97
C HIS A 136 10.64 10.69 -2.09
N PRO A 137 10.11 11.27 -3.18
CA PRO A 137 9.64 10.50 -4.33
C PRO A 137 10.74 9.62 -4.92
N LEU A 138 10.33 8.49 -5.50
CA LEU A 138 11.20 7.66 -6.32
C LEU A 138 11.73 8.50 -7.49
N ASP A 139 13.03 8.41 -7.74
CA ASP A 139 13.70 9.03 -8.87
C ASP A 139 14.48 7.96 -9.63
N LEU A 140 14.01 7.59 -10.81
CA LEU A 140 14.64 6.61 -11.69
C LEU A 140 15.74 7.23 -12.56
N SER A 141 15.78 8.56 -12.67
CA SER A 141 16.78 9.25 -13.49
C SER A 141 18.13 9.42 -12.78
N ALA A 142 18.15 9.29 -11.46
CA ALA A 142 19.32 9.65 -10.65
C ALA A 142 20.45 8.60 -10.70
N ASP A 143 20.14 7.31 -10.85
CA ASP A 143 21.13 6.23 -10.75
C ASP A 143 20.69 4.96 -11.48
N PRO A 144 21.37 4.57 -12.58
CA PRO A 144 21.08 3.34 -13.32
C PRO A 144 21.25 2.05 -12.49
N ALA A 145 22.13 2.05 -11.49
CA ALA A 145 22.30 0.89 -10.62
C ALA A 145 21.07 0.70 -9.73
N ARG A 146 20.48 1.80 -9.25
CA ARG A 146 19.23 1.80 -8.49
C ARG A 146 18.04 1.31 -9.32
N THR A 147 17.99 1.72 -10.59
CA THR A 147 16.94 1.30 -11.53
C THR A 147 16.99 -0.23 -11.75
N ARG A 148 18.19 -0.81 -11.93
CA ARG A 148 18.36 -2.27 -12.03
C ARG A 148 17.93 -3.00 -10.75
N LEU A 149 18.27 -2.45 -9.59
CA LEU A 149 17.86 -3.04 -8.29
C LEU A 149 16.34 -3.09 -8.15
N ILE A 150 15.63 -2.10 -8.67
CA ILE A 150 14.15 -2.10 -8.69
C ILE A 150 13.61 -3.27 -9.53
N GLY A 151 14.20 -3.53 -10.70
CA GLY A 151 13.85 -4.70 -11.52
C GLY A 151 14.11 -6.04 -10.82
N GLU A 152 15.22 -6.15 -10.10
CA GLU A 152 15.53 -7.34 -9.28
C GLU A 152 14.52 -7.52 -8.13
N GLN A 153 14.10 -6.43 -7.49
CA GLN A 153 13.08 -6.45 -6.44
C GLN A 153 11.71 -6.84 -6.98
N LEU A 154 11.32 -6.35 -8.16
CA LEU A 154 10.09 -6.76 -8.83
C LEU A 154 10.06 -8.29 -9.03
N LEU A 155 11.09 -8.85 -9.66
CA LEU A 155 11.21 -10.29 -9.87
C LEU A 155 11.22 -11.10 -8.56
N ALA A 156 11.84 -10.57 -7.51
CA ALA A 156 11.86 -11.23 -6.21
C ALA A 156 10.45 -11.25 -5.59
N HIS A 157 9.72 -10.15 -5.64
CA HIS A 157 8.35 -10.07 -5.12
C HIS A 157 7.40 -11.01 -5.87
N HIS A 158 7.44 -11.05 -7.21
CA HIS A 158 6.62 -11.99 -7.99
C HIS A 158 6.92 -13.45 -7.63
N ARG A 159 8.19 -13.79 -7.47
CA ARG A 159 8.60 -15.14 -7.05
C ARG A 159 8.05 -15.49 -5.67
N ASP A 160 8.11 -14.57 -4.73
CA ASP A 160 7.61 -14.75 -3.37
C ASP A 160 6.06 -14.91 -3.37
N LEU A 161 5.34 -14.07 -4.12
CA LEU A 161 3.87 -14.17 -4.27
C LEU A 161 3.45 -15.48 -4.94
N ARG A 162 4.18 -15.96 -5.96
CA ARG A 162 3.96 -17.29 -6.58
C ARG A 162 4.15 -18.41 -5.55
N ALA A 163 5.19 -18.34 -4.73
CA ALA A 163 5.47 -19.32 -3.69
C ALA A 163 4.39 -19.31 -2.59
N GLU A 164 3.96 -18.14 -2.14
CA GLU A 164 2.88 -18.00 -1.16
C GLU A 164 1.56 -18.55 -1.70
N LEU A 165 1.19 -18.25 -2.95
CA LEU A 165 -0.01 -18.78 -3.59
C LEU A 165 0.04 -20.31 -3.71
N ALA A 166 1.18 -20.88 -4.10
CA ALA A 166 1.36 -22.33 -4.17
C ALA A 166 1.20 -22.98 -2.79
N GLY A 167 1.77 -22.39 -1.76
CA GLY A 167 1.62 -22.82 -0.36
C GLY A 167 0.17 -22.77 0.11
N LEU A 168 -0.55 -21.70 -0.24
CA LEU A 168 -1.96 -21.50 0.11
C LEU A 168 -2.85 -22.55 -0.58
N ARG A 169 -2.64 -22.85 -1.86
CA ARG A 169 -3.34 -23.92 -2.60
C ARG A 169 -3.12 -25.28 -1.95
N ALA A 170 -1.88 -25.61 -1.61
CA ALA A 170 -1.56 -26.87 -0.91
C ALA A 170 -2.24 -26.97 0.46
N ALA A 171 -2.33 -25.87 1.21
CA ALA A 171 -3.03 -25.83 2.48
C ALA A 171 -4.54 -26.03 2.32
N LEU A 172 -5.16 -25.44 1.29
CA LEU A 172 -6.57 -25.63 0.96
C LEU A 172 -6.86 -27.07 0.52
N ASP A 173 -5.97 -27.70 -0.27
CA ASP A 173 -6.08 -29.09 -0.68
C ASP A 173 -6.04 -30.05 0.51
N THR A 174 -5.15 -29.77 1.47
CA THR A 174 -5.03 -30.60 2.69
C THR A 174 -6.23 -30.44 3.63
N ALA A 175 -6.88 -29.27 3.62
CA ALA A 175 -8.03 -28.96 4.47
C ALA A 175 -9.37 -29.43 3.89
N ALA A 176 -9.43 -29.78 2.59
CA ALA A 176 -10.62 -30.34 1.96
C ALA A 176 -10.87 -31.77 2.46
N PRO A 177 -12.12 -32.18 2.79
CA PRO A 177 -12.42 -33.53 3.19
C PRO A 177 -12.21 -34.50 2.01
N GLU A 178 -11.39 -35.54 2.18
CA GLU A 178 -11.28 -36.62 1.20
C GLU A 178 -12.62 -37.36 1.05
N PRO A 179 -13.13 -37.55 -0.17
CA PRO A 179 -14.42 -38.18 -0.39
C PRO A 179 -14.50 -39.65 0.10
N GLU A 180 -13.38 -40.33 0.30
CA GLU A 180 -13.31 -41.72 0.74
C GLU A 180 -13.24 -41.93 2.27
N ARG A 181 -13.07 -40.88 3.07
CA ARG A 181 -12.94 -40.95 4.54
C ARG A 181 -14.12 -40.39 5.33
N ALA A 182 -15.28 -40.29 4.72
CA ALA A 182 -16.49 -39.74 5.36
C ALA A 182 -17.05 -40.56 6.54
N SER A 183 -16.39 -41.60 6.99
CA SER A 183 -16.86 -42.49 8.09
C SER A 183 -16.18 -42.25 9.45
N GLU A 184 -15.24 -41.30 9.56
CA GLU A 184 -14.67 -40.92 10.87
C GLU A 184 -15.00 -39.46 11.20
N PRO A 185 -15.81 -39.19 12.26
CA PRO A 185 -16.29 -37.83 12.59
C PRO A 185 -15.22 -36.94 13.28
N GLU A 186 -13.96 -37.33 13.36
CA GLU A 186 -13.00 -36.70 14.27
C GLU A 186 -11.80 -35.95 13.66
N ARG A 187 -11.76 -35.77 12.34
CA ARG A 187 -10.68 -34.96 11.70
C ARG A 187 -11.20 -33.85 10.79
N ALA A 188 -12.36 -33.29 11.06
CA ALA A 188 -12.69 -31.96 10.56
C ALA A 188 -11.69 -30.97 11.19
N SER A 189 -10.99 -30.21 10.37
CA SER A 189 -10.05 -29.18 10.77
C SER A 189 -10.62 -28.38 11.93
N GLY A 190 -10.03 -28.52 13.13
CA GLY A 190 -10.57 -27.86 14.31
C GLY A 190 -10.59 -26.34 14.11
N PRO A 191 -11.34 -25.59 14.93
CA PRO A 191 -11.47 -24.12 14.80
C PRO A 191 -10.13 -23.39 14.67
N ALA A 192 -9.07 -23.92 15.26
CA ALA A 192 -7.72 -23.38 15.19
C ALA A 192 -7.11 -23.53 13.78
N ALA A 193 -7.28 -24.67 13.10
CA ALA A 193 -6.76 -24.89 11.74
C ALA A 193 -7.50 -24.01 10.72
N ALA A 194 -8.82 -23.86 10.86
CA ALA A 194 -9.61 -22.95 10.04
C ALA A 194 -9.20 -21.48 10.23
N ALA A 195 -8.91 -21.08 11.47
CA ALA A 195 -8.41 -19.74 11.77
C ALA A 195 -7.01 -19.50 11.18
N GLN A 196 -6.13 -20.50 11.25
CA GLN A 196 -4.80 -20.44 10.64
C GLN A 196 -4.86 -20.30 9.13
N LEU A 197 -5.68 -21.12 8.44
CA LEU A 197 -5.87 -21.06 6.99
C LEU A 197 -6.40 -19.68 6.56
N ARG A 198 -7.40 -19.16 7.29
CA ARG A 198 -7.92 -17.82 7.07
C ARG A 198 -6.83 -16.76 7.22
N GLY A 199 -5.99 -16.88 8.24
CA GLY A 199 -4.84 -15.99 8.45
C GLY A 199 -3.86 -16.00 7.27
N HIS A 200 -3.59 -17.15 6.68
CA HIS A 200 -2.73 -17.29 5.50
C HIS A 200 -3.39 -16.65 4.25
N CYS A 201 -4.69 -16.88 4.04
CA CYS A 201 -5.42 -16.23 2.94
C CYS A 201 -5.34 -14.68 3.04
N LEU A 202 -5.58 -14.13 4.24
CA LEU A 202 -5.49 -12.69 4.47
C LEU A 202 -4.07 -12.16 4.27
N ALA A 203 -3.05 -12.88 4.72
CA ALA A 203 -1.65 -12.47 4.54
C ALA A 203 -1.28 -12.38 3.05
N PHE A 204 -1.68 -13.36 2.23
CA PHE A 204 -1.51 -13.32 0.78
C PHE A 204 -2.25 -12.14 0.15
N CYS A 205 -3.52 -11.91 0.50
CA CYS A 205 -4.29 -10.77 0.00
C CYS A 205 -3.60 -9.43 0.31
N TYR A 206 -3.13 -9.26 1.52
CA TYR A 206 -2.44 -8.02 1.93
C TYR A 206 -1.09 -7.86 1.23
N GLY A 207 -0.35 -8.97 1.04
CA GLY A 207 0.91 -8.97 0.28
C GLY A 207 0.70 -8.51 -1.16
N LEU A 208 -0.27 -9.10 -1.85
CA LEU A 208 -0.61 -8.76 -3.23
C LEU A 208 -1.15 -7.32 -3.36
N GLN A 209 -2.04 -6.90 -2.47
CA GLN A 209 -2.56 -5.53 -2.46
C GLN A 209 -1.44 -4.50 -2.23
N LEU A 210 -0.52 -4.78 -1.31
CA LEU A 210 0.61 -3.89 -1.03
C LEU A 210 1.58 -3.82 -2.21
N HIS A 211 1.81 -4.94 -2.89
CA HIS A 211 2.64 -5.03 -4.09
C HIS A 211 2.08 -4.10 -5.18
N HIS A 212 0.81 -4.28 -5.60
CA HIS A 212 0.18 -3.42 -6.60
C HIS A 212 0.12 -1.95 -6.19
N THR A 213 -0.16 -1.65 -4.91
CA THR A 213 -0.14 -0.27 -4.41
C THR A 213 1.23 0.40 -4.58
N ARG A 214 2.32 -0.34 -4.36
CA ARG A 214 3.69 0.16 -4.53
C ARG A 214 4.05 0.37 -5.99
N GLU A 215 3.62 -0.53 -6.85
CA GLU A 215 3.80 -0.43 -8.31
C GLU A 215 3.06 0.75 -8.90
N ASP A 216 1.79 0.92 -8.55
CA ASP A 216 1.00 2.10 -8.96
C ASP A 216 1.68 3.41 -8.55
N GLY A 217 2.30 3.43 -7.37
CA GLY A 217 3.11 4.55 -6.92
C GLY A 217 4.39 4.74 -7.74
N ALA A 218 5.03 3.66 -8.19
CA ALA A 218 6.23 3.71 -9.01
C ALA A 218 5.92 4.07 -10.48
N PHE A 219 4.78 3.64 -11.00
CA PHE A 219 4.35 3.86 -12.39
C PHE A 219 4.34 5.33 -12.80
N THR A 220 4.02 6.24 -11.89
CA THR A 220 4.09 7.68 -12.15
C THR A 220 5.49 8.12 -12.56
N GLU A 221 6.51 7.59 -11.92
CA GLU A 221 7.90 7.88 -12.27
C GLU A 221 8.34 7.16 -13.55
N PHE A 222 7.86 5.91 -13.77
CA PHE A 222 8.08 5.20 -15.02
C PHE A 222 7.50 5.95 -16.23
N GLU A 223 6.28 6.46 -16.13
CA GLU A 223 5.66 7.26 -17.19
C GLU A 223 6.45 8.53 -17.49
N ARG A 224 7.05 9.14 -16.46
CA ARG A 224 7.87 10.35 -16.63
C ARG A 224 9.20 10.05 -17.35
N VAL A 225 9.88 8.96 -16.97
CA VAL A 225 11.22 8.62 -17.49
C VAL A 225 11.12 7.85 -18.80
N TYR A 226 10.10 7.02 -18.95
CA TYR A 226 9.86 6.14 -20.10
C TYR A 226 8.48 6.35 -20.71
N PRO A 227 8.24 7.47 -21.42
CA PRO A 227 6.90 7.79 -21.98
C PRO A 227 6.31 6.70 -22.88
N GLN A 228 7.16 5.90 -23.52
CA GLN A 228 6.73 4.76 -24.35
C GLN A 228 6.02 3.66 -23.55
N LEU A 229 6.19 3.60 -22.22
CA LEU A 229 5.52 2.64 -21.34
C LEU A 229 4.10 3.08 -20.91
N VAL A 230 3.67 4.29 -21.22
CA VAL A 230 2.34 4.80 -20.84
C VAL A 230 1.19 3.83 -21.20
N PRO A 231 1.13 3.25 -22.42
CA PRO A 231 0.07 2.28 -22.76
C PRO A 231 0.15 1.00 -21.91
N VAL A 232 1.35 0.52 -21.64
CA VAL A 232 1.60 -0.67 -20.77
C VAL A 232 1.11 -0.40 -19.35
N ILE A 233 1.54 0.72 -18.78
CA ILE A 233 1.19 1.13 -17.41
C ILE A 233 -0.32 1.37 -17.27
N THR A 234 -0.96 1.96 -18.28
CA THR A 234 -2.42 2.13 -18.29
C THR A 234 -3.13 0.78 -18.19
N ARG A 235 -2.66 -0.24 -18.92
CA ARG A 235 -3.19 -1.59 -18.84
C ARG A 235 -2.94 -2.21 -17.45
N LEU A 236 -1.72 -2.14 -16.93
CA LEU A 236 -1.37 -2.69 -15.62
C LEU A 236 -2.25 -2.10 -14.50
N ARG A 237 -2.42 -0.77 -14.47
CA ARG A 237 -3.32 -0.11 -13.51
C ARG A 237 -4.77 -0.60 -13.60
N ALA A 238 -5.26 -0.84 -14.82
CA ALA A 238 -6.61 -1.39 -15.00
C ALA A 238 -6.71 -2.84 -14.47
N GLU A 239 -5.69 -3.66 -14.67
CA GLU A 239 -5.61 -5.02 -14.13
C GLU A 239 -5.51 -4.99 -12.59
N HIS A 240 -4.69 -4.09 -11.99
CA HIS A 240 -4.61 -3.89 -10.54
C HIS A 240 -5.97 -3.54 -9.92
N ALA A 241 -6.74 -2.65 -10.56
CA ALA A 241 -8.06 -2.26 -10.07
C ALA A 241 -9.04 -3.45 -10.03
N VAL A 242 -8.98 -4.35 -11.02
CA VAL A 242 -9.79 -5.58 -11.05
C VAL A 242 -9.38 -6.53 -9.92
N VAL A 243 -8.07 -6.74 -9.72
CA VAL A 243 -7.57 -7.60 -8.64
C VAL A 243 -7.91 -6.99 -7.27
N GLU A 244 -7.76 -5.69 -7.07
CA GLU A 244 -8.11 -5.01 -5.83
C GLU A 244 -9.57 -5.22 -5.45
N GLN A 245 -10.48 -5.13 -6.42
CA GLN A 245 -11.89 -5.39 -6.20
C GLN A 245 -12.14 -6.84 -5.78
N GLY A 246 -11.52 -7.80 -6.46
CA GLY A 246 -11.60 -9.22 -6.11
C GLY A 246 -11.05 -9.53 -4.72
N LEU A 247 -9.93 -8.91 -4.33
CA LEU A 247 -9.36 -9.05 -2.98
C LEU A 247 -10.29 -8.55 -1.89
N LYS A 248 -11.01 -7.43 -2.12
CA LYS A 248 -12.01 -6.90 -1.17
C LYS A 248 -13.20 -7.87 -0.99
N GLU A 249 -13.67 -8.45 -2.07
CA GLU A 249 -14.74 -9.46 -2.04
C GLU A 249 -14.29 -10.72 -1.30
N PHE A 250 -13.07 -11.19 -1.56
CA PHE A 250 -12.48 -12.34 -0.88
C PHE A 250 -12.27 -12.08 0.62
N GLU A 251 -11.76 -10.91 1.01
CA GLU A 251 -11.63 -10.50 2.43
C GLU A 251 -13.00 -10.49 3.13
N GLY A 252 -14.04 -10.02 2.44
CA GLY A 252 -15.43 -10.07 2.91
C GLY A 252 -15.87 -11.50 3.20
N LEU A 253 -15.69 -12.42 2.26
CA LEU A 253 -16.02 -13.85 2.40
C LEU A 253 -15.27 -14.49 3.59
N LEU A 254 -13.98 -14.18 3.74
CA LEU A 254 -13.17 -14.70 4.86
C LEU A 254 -13.64 -14.16 6.21
N SER A 255 -14.27 -12.99 6.26
CA SER A 255 -14.77 -12.37 7.48
C SER A 255 -16.11 -12.93 7.93
N GLU A 256 -16.95 -13.39 7.00
CA GLU A 256 -18.31 -13.91 7.24
C GLU A 256 -18.27 -15.35 7.70
N ALA A 257 -17.46 -15.91 8.42
CA ALA A 257 -17.44 -17.26 9.06
C ALA A 257 -18.31 -18.40 8.41
N ALA A 258 -19.04 -18.10 7.35
CA ALA A 258 -20.06 -18.94 6.70
C ALA A 258 -19.57 -19.65 5.42
N GLY A 259 -18.41 -19.27 4.88
CA GLY A 259 -17.84 -19.88 3.68
C GLY A 259 -17.16 -21.22 4.00
N GLY A 260 -17.65 -22.34 3.45
CA GLY A 260 -16.92 -23.60 3.48
C GLY A 260 -15.59 -23.49 2.71
N ILE A 261 -14.66 -24.43 2.93
CA ILE A 261 -13.34 -24.48 2.26
C ILE A 261 -13.45 -24.38 0.74
N GLU A 262 -14.44 -25.04 0.14
CA GLU A 262 -14.68 -25.02 -1.31
C GLU A 262 -15.04 -23.61 -1.82
N SER A 263 -15.83 -22.84 -1.05
CA SER A 263 -16.15 -21.46 -1.42
C SER A 263 -14.92 -20.57 -1.35
N VAL A 264 -14.10 -20.74 -0.32
CA VAL A 264 -12.82 -20.02 -0.17
C VAL A 264 -11.87 -20.33 -1.31
N ARG A 265 -11.78 -21.63 -1.69
CA ARG A 265 -10.97 -22.08 -2.83
C ARG A 265 -11.45 -21.48 -4.15
N ALA A 266 -12.74 -21.60 -4.45
CA ALA A 266 -13.32 -21.08 -5.69
C ALA A 266 -13.10 -19.57 -5.83
N GLU A 267 -13.27 -18.83 -4.76
CA GLU A 267 -13.06 -17.40 -4.75
C GLU A 267 -11.58 -17.01 -4.88
N LEU A 268 -10.67 -17.72 -4.20
CA LEU A 268 -9.24 -17.53 -4.38
C LEU A 268 -8.85 -17.74 -5.86
N GLU A 269 -9.27 -18.86 -6.47
CA GLU A 269 -8.95 -19.14 -7.87
C GLU A 269 -9.53 -18.09 -8.82
N ARG A 270 -10.70 -17.52 -8.50
CA ARG A 270 -11.29 -16.42 -9.26
C ARG A 270 -10.43 -15.16 -9.19
N VAL A 271 -9.96 -14.79 -7.98
CA VAL A 271 -9.14 -13.59 -7.76
C VAL A 271 -7.77 -13.71 -8.42
N VAL A 272 -7.16 -14.91 -8.36
CA VAL A 272 -5.83 -15.12 -8.95
C VAL A 272 -5.85 -15.58 -10.42
N ALA A 273 -7.06 -15.71 -10.99
CA ALA A 273 -7.18 -16.00 -12.42
C ALA A 273 -6.52 -14.89 -13.24
N GLY A 274 -5.54 -15.28 -14.05
CA GLY A 274 -4.77 -14.31 -14.87
C GLY A 274 -3.57 -13.66 -14.16
N LEU A 275 -3.38 -13.85 -12.85
CA LEU A 275 -2.26 -13.25 -12.10
C LEU A 275 -0.89 -13.64 -12.69
N GLU A 276 -0.73 -14.89 -13.15
CA GLU A 276 0.51 -15.33 -13.79
C GLU A 276 0.75 -14.62 -15.15
N GLN A 277 -0.32 -14.39 -15.93
CA GLN A 277 -0.23 -13.64 -17.17
C GLN A 277 0.07 -12.17 -16.91
N HIS A 278 -0.49 -11.61 -15.85
CA HIS A 278 -0.22 -10.25 -15.40
C HIS A 278 1.26 -10.09 -15.04
N PHE A 279 1.80 -10.93 -14.16
CA PHE A 279 3.22 -10.90 -13.78
C PHE A 279 4.16 -11.09 -14.97
N ALA A 280 3.84 -12.06 -15.86
CA ALA A 280 4.64 -12.28 -17.05
C ALA A 280 4.64 -11.08 -17.99
N TYR A 281 3.48 -10.45 -18.19
CA TYR A 281 3.36 -9.24 -19.01
C TYR A 281 4.13 -8.07 -18.40
N GLU A 282 4.02 -7.86 -17.11
CA GLU A 282 4.74 -6.80 -16.41
C GLU A 282 6.26 -6.99 -16.50
N GLU A 283 6.75 -8.21 -16.21
CA GLU A 283 8.16 -8.56 -16.33
C GLU A 283 8.67 -8.34 -17.76
N GLU A 284 7.94 -8.78 -18.77
CA GLU A 284 8.30 -8.60 -20.18
C GLU A 284 8.40 -7.13 -20.59
N GLN A 285 7.46 -6.31 -20.12
CA GLN A 285 7.35 -4.92 -20.58
C GLN A 285 8.23 -3.95 -19.78
N LEU A 286 8.41 -4.14 -18.48
CA LEU A 286 9.11 -3.19 -17.61
C LEU A 286 10.60 -3.49 -17.46
N LEU A 287 11.00 -4.77 -17.43
CA LEU A 287 12.40 -5.14 -17.19
C LEU A 287 13.40 -4.59 -18.21
N PRO A 288 13.11 -4.52 -19.52
CA PRO A 288 14.04 -3.93 -20.49
C PRO A 288 14.38 -2.48 -20.15
N ALA A 289 13.39 -1.68 -19.77
CA ALA A 289 13.59 -0.29 -19.35
C ALA A 289 14.42 -0.19 -18.06
N LEU A 290 14.13 -1.06 -17.09
CA LEU A 290 14.85 -1.10 -15.80
C LEU A 290 16.29 -1.59 -15.92
N ARG A 291 16.60 -2.39 -16.93
CA ARG A 291 17.98 -2.88 -17.21
C ARG A 291 18.79 -1.92 -18.05
N GLY A 292 18.14 -0.91 -18.65
CA GLY A 292 18.80 0.00 -19.59
C GLY A 292 18.95 -0.59 -21.00
N ASP A 293 18.19 -1.65 -21.32
CA ASP A 293 18.23 -2.32 -22.62
C ASP A 293 17.36 -1.62 -23.68
N VAL A 294 16.74 -0.49 -23.32
CA VAL A 294 15.91 0.33 -24.20
C VAL A 294 16.68 1.58 -24.56
N GLY A 295 17.33 1.56 -25.71
CA GLY A 295 17.97 2.70 -26.37
C GLY A 295 17.10 3.25 -27.49
#